data_098eba60d5abc301e6b5ee75d23477c7
#
_entry.id   098eba60d5abc301e6b5ee75d23477c7
#
_cell.length_a   1.000
_cell.length_b   1.000
_cell.length_c   1.000
_cell.angle_alpha   90.00
_cell.angle_beta   90.00
_cell.angle_gamma   90.00
#
_symmetry.space_group_name_H-M   'P 1'
#
loop_
_entity.id
_entity.type
_entity.pdbx_description
1 polymer ?
#
loop_
_entity_poly.entity_id
_entity_poly.type
_entity_poly.pdbx_seq_one_letter_code
_entity_poly.pdbx_strand_id
1 'polypeptide(L)'
;MGYDREVELVRLARQKDLLTTPYAFNTEEAERMADAGADVIVAHMGLTTKGTIGAETAFTLEQSVVRVQEIADAAHGVRNDVIVLCHGGPIAMPEDAQFVLRQTNNVHGFYGASSMERLPVETALTEQVQAFKAIRFDS
;
A
#
# COMPACT_ATOMS: atom_id res chain seq x y z
N MET A 1 7.98 -2.46 -18.64
CA MET A 1 8.84 -3.56 -18.13
C MET A 1 7.89 -4.67 -17.73
N GLY A 2 8.13 -5.94 -18.12
CA GLY A 2 7.21 -7.03 -17.76
C GLY A 2 7.47 -7.52 -16.33
N TYR A 3 6.45 -8.04 -15.67
CA TYR A 3 6.52 -8.53 -14.29
C TYR A 3 7.59 -9.63 -14.08
N ASP A 4 7.84 -10.47 -15.12
CA ASP A 4 8.92 -11.47 -15.09
C ASP A 4 10.29 -10.87 -14.77
N ARG A 5 10.56 -9.67 -15.29
CA ARG A 5 11.82 -8.98 -15.01
C ARG A 5 11.90 -8.46 -13.58
N GLU A 6 10.78 -8.08 -12.98
CA GLU A 6 10.74 -7.67 -11.57
C GLU A 6 11.04 -8.86 -10.65
N VAL A 7 10.46 -10.02 -10.93
CA VAL A 7 10.76 -11.27 -10.22
C VAL A 7 12.25 -11.62 -10.31
N GLU A 8 12.85 -11.49 -11.49
CA GLU A 8 14.28 -11.73 -11.68
C GLU A 8 15.15 -10.73 -10.90
N LEU A 9 14.74 -9.47 -10.85
CA LEU A 9 15.44 -8.45 -10.05
C LEU A 9 15.38 -8.75 -8.55
N VAL A 10 14.27 -9.27 -8.03
CA VAL A 10 14.17 -9.71 -6.63
C VAL A 10 15.14 -10.85 -6.35
N ARG A 11 15.22 -11.87 -7.24
CA ARG A 11 16.20 -12.95 -7.10
C ARG A 11 17.64 -12.43 -7.07
N LEU A 12 17.96 -11.52 -7.96
CA LEU A 12 19.29 -10.92 -8.04
C LEU A 12 19.61 -10.05 -6.80
N ALA A 13 18.65 -9.29 -6.30
CA ALA A 13 18.79 -8.50 -5.09
C ALA A 13 19.06 -9.41 -3.87
N ARG A 14 18.31 -10.51 -3.75
CA ARG A 14 18.52 -11.50 -2.69
C ARG A 14 19.91 -12.12 -2.75
N GLN A 15 20.42 -12.45 -3.94
CA GLN A 15 21.80 -12.96 -4.08
C GLN A 15 22.87 -11.95 -3.62
N LYS A 16 22.52 -10.66 -3.58
CA LYS A 16 23.38 -9.57 -3.11
C LYS A 16 23.11 -9.15 -1.67
N ASP A 17 22.31 -9.93 -0.95
CA ASP A 17 21.90 -9.66 0.43
C ASP A 17 21.26 -8.27 0.61
N LEU A 18 20.45 -7.85 -0.37
CA LEU A 18 19.68 -6.61 -0.34
C LEU A 18 18.26 -6.87 0.10
N LEU A 19 17.75 -6.02 1.00
CA LEU A 19 16.34 -6.02 1.40
C LEU A 19 15.45 -5.68 0.20
N THR A 20 14.39 -6.47 0.01
CA THR A 20 13.44 -6.32 -1.09
C THR A 20 12.01 -6.10 -0.59
N THR A 21 11.30 -5.15 -1.23
CA THR A 21 9.91 -4.81 -0.89
C THR A 21 9.06 -4.66 -2.16
N PRO A 22 8.92 -5.72 -2.99
CA PRO A 22 8.17 -5.66 -4.23
C PRO A 22 6.67 -5.47 -3.99
N TYR A 23 6.00 -4.84 -4.94
CA TYR A 23 4.55 -4.77 -5.02
C TYR A 23 3.98 -6.06 -5.63
N ALA A 24 2.84 -6.51 -5.10
CA ALA A 24 2.00 -7.54 -5.68
C ALA A 24 0.55 -7.04 -5.79
N PHE A 25 -0.04 -7.19 -6.96
CA PHE A 25 -1.39 -6.73 -7.26
C PHE A 25 -2.42 -7.86 -7.26
N ASN A 26 -1.96 -9.10 -7.24
CA ASN A 26 -2.77 -10.32 -7.23
C ASN A 26 -2.01 -11.49 -6.58
N THR A 27 -2.69 -12.61 -6.43
CA THR A 27 -2.17 -13.81 -5.78
C THR A 27 -1.00 -14.44 -6.54
N GLU A 28 -1.08 -14.53 -7.89
CA GLU A 28 -0.01 -15.08 -8.71
C GLU A 28 1.29 -14.29 -8.55
N GLU A 29 1.20 -12.97 -8.54
CA GLU A 29 2.34 -12.09 -8.33
C GLU A 29 2.95 -12.27 -6.93
N ALA A 30 2.10 -12.41 -5.90
CA ALA A 30 2.54 -12.65 -4.53
C ALA A 30 3.31 -13.98 -4.40
N GLU A 31 2.77 -15.06 -4.98
CA GLU A 31 3.44 -16.35 -5.02
C GLU A 31 4.81 -16.27 -5.70
N ARG A 32 4.87 -15.63 -6.85
CA ARG A 32 6.12 -15.46 -7.62
C ARG A 32 7.18 -14.62 -6.90
N MET A 33 6.77 -13.58 -6.20
CA MET A 33 7.69 -12.75 -5.41
C MET A 33 8.16 -13.49 -4.16
N ALA A 34 7.28 -14.25 -3.50
CA ALA A 34 7.67 -15.11 -2.38
C ALA A 34 8.68 -16.19 -2.81
N ASP A 35 8.44 -16.87 -3.94
CA ASP A 35 9.35 -17.86 -4.54
C ASP A 35 10.71 -17.24 -4.94
N ALA A 36 10.69 -16.01 -5.45
CA ALA A 36 11.91 -15.26 -5.77
C ALA A 36 12.74 -14.88 -4.54
N GLY A 37 12.16 -15.01 -3.34
CA GLY A 37 12.83 -14.76 -2.07
C GLY A 37 12.65 -13.33 -1.55
N ALA A 38 11.57 -12.65 -1.91
CA ALA A 38 11.26 -11.32 -1.36
C ALA A 38 11.18 -11.36 0.17
N ASP A 39 11.74 -10.35 0.83
CA ASP A 39 11.68 -10.22 2.29
C ASP A 39 10.32 -9.68 2.74
N VAL A 40 9.80 -8.72 2.00
CA VAL A 40 8.50 -8.08 2.24
C VAL A 40 7.71 -8.11 0.94
N ILE A 41 6.44 -8.47 1.00
CA ILE A 41 5.50 -8.33 -0.11
C ILE A 41 4.50 -7.24 0.25
N VAL A 42 4.38 -6.24 -0.63
CA VAL A 42 3.44 -5.14 -0.45
C VAL A 42 2.18 -5.41 -1.28
N ALA A 43 1.10 -5.77 -0.61
CA ALA A 43 -0.22 -5.98 -1.23
C ALA A 43 -0.79 -4.62 -1.68
N HIS A 44 -0.75 -4.36 -2.99
CA HIS A 44 -1.01 -3.04 -3.57
C HIS A 44 -2.44 -2.94 -4.11
N MET A 45 -3.25 -2.07 -3.53
CA MET A 45 -4.67 -1.86 -3.87
C MET A 45 -4.91 -0.77 -4.94
N GLY A 46 -3.89 -0.43 -5.71
CA GLY A 46 -3.97 0.63 -6.71
C GLY A 46 -3.50 1.99 -6.19
N LEU A 47 -3.66 3.03 -7.00
CA LEU A 47 -3.28 4.39 -6.63
C LEU A 47 -4.17 4.91 -5.49
N THR A 48 -3.58 5.71 -4.60
CA THR A 48 -4.30 6.36 -3.51
C THR A 48 -5.49 7.17 -4.03
N THR A 49 -6.67 6.96 -3.46
CA THR A 49 -7.93 7.55 -3.94
C THR A 49 -8.29 8.88 -3.30
N LYS A 50 -7.60 9.27 -2.22
CA LYS A 50 -7.80 10.56 -1.53
C LYS A 50 -6.78 11.61 -2.00
N GLY A 51 -7.16 12.89 -1.90
CA GLY A 51 -6.34 14.03 -2.30
C GLY A 51 -6.56 14.48 -3.75
N THR A 52 -5.79 15.49 -4.18
CA THR A 52 -5.96 16.15 -5.49
C THR A 52 -5.57 15.28 -6.69
N ILE A 53 -4.78 14.23 -6.47
CA ILE A 53 -4.28 13.29 -7.51
C ILE A 53 -4.86 11.88 -7.28
N GLY A 54 -6.05 11.80 -6.66
CA GLY A 54 -6.69 10.51 -6.37
C GLY A 54 -7.24 9.81 -7.62
N ALA A 55 -7.22 8.49 -7.65
CA ALA A 55 -7.86 7.70 -8.71
C ALA A 55 -9.40 7.70 -8.52
N GLU A 56 -10.13 7.78 -9.63
CA GLU A 56 -11.61 7.75 -9.60
C GLU A 56 -12.20 6.37 -9.34
N THR A 57 -11.49 5.31 -9.74
CA THR A 57 -11.92 3.93 -9.54
C THR A 57 -11.04 3.23 -8.53
N ALA A 58 -11.64 2.76 -7.46
CA ALA A 58 -10.95 2.06 -6.40
C ALA A 58 -11.81 0.94 -5.83
N PHE A 59 -11.15 -0.03 -5.24
CA PHE A 59 -11.80 -0.94 -4.30
C PHE A 59 -12.42 -0.16 -3.14
N THR A 60 -13.46 -0.73 -2.52
CA THR A 60 -13.88 -0.29 -1.19
C THR A 60 -12.88 -0.81 -0.13
N LEU A 61 -12.95 -0.30 1.09
CA LEU A 61 -12.12 -0.82 2.19
C LEU A 61 -12.40 -2.30 2.46
N GLU A 62 -13.67 -2.72 2.40
CA GLU A 62 -14.08 -4.11 2.57
C GLU A 62 -13.52 -5.01 1.46
N GLN A 63 -13.56 -4.55 0.21
CA GLN A 63 -12.93 -5.27 -0.90
C GLN A 63 -11.41 -5.35 -0.74
N SER A 64 -10.80 -4.30 -0.19
CA SER A 64 -9.36 -4.30 0.09
C SER A 64 -8.99 -5.30 1.17
N VAL A 65 -9.81 -5.49 2.21
CA VAL A 65 -9.61 -6.54 3.22
C VAL A 65 -9.50 -7.91 2.55
N VAL A 66 -10.47 -8.25 1.68
CA VAL A 66 -10.47 -9.54 0.97
C VAL A 66 -9.23 -9.70 0.09
N ARG A 67 -8.91 -8.68 -0.72
CA ARG A 67 -7.75 -8.74 -1.64
C ARG A 67 -6.42 -8.82 -0.91
N VAL A 68 -6.24 -8.04 0.16
CA VAL A 68 -5.03 -8.09 0.99
C VAL A 68 -4.87 -9.45 1.62
N GLN A 69 -5.96 -10.06 2.12
CA GLN A 69 -5.93 -11.40 2.70
C GLN A 69 -5.57 -12.46 1.65
N GLU A 70 -6.18 -12.44 0.46
CA GLU A 70 -5.85 -13.36 -0.63
C GLU A 70 -4.36 -13.30 -1.02
N ILE A 71 -3.81 -12.09 -1.13
CA ILE A 71 -2.38 -11.87 -1.43
C ILE A 71 -1.49 -12.40 -0.29
N ALA A 72 -1.87 -12.15 0.96
CA ALA A 72 -1.13 -12.65 2.11
C ALA A 72 -1.13 -14.17 2.19
N ASP A 73 -2.29 -14.80 1.99
CA ASP A 73 -2.43 -16.26 2.02
C ASP A 73 -1.61 -16.92 0.90
N ALA A 74 -1.63 -16.34 -0.30
CA ALA A 74 -0.84 -16.81 -1.44
C ALA A 74 0.67 -16.72 -1.17
N ALA A 75 1.14 -15.60 -0.64
CA ALA A 75 2.54 -15.41 -0.27
C ALA A 75 2.98 -16.41 0.81
N HIS A 76 2.19 -16.57 1.87
CA HIS A 76 2.50 -17.47 2.98
C HIS A 76 2.35 -18.95 2.59
N GLY A 77 1.54 -19.26 1.58
CA GLY A 77 1.47 -20.60 0.98
C GLY A 77 2.79 -21.06 0.35
N VAL A 78 3.61 -20.10 -0.11
CA VAL A 78 4.94 -20.35 -0.67
C VAL A 78 6.02 -20.26 0.42
N ARG A 79 6.00 -19.19 1.21
CA ARG A 79 6.96 -18.97 2.31
C ARG A 79 6.26 -18.33 3.51
N ASN A 80 6.30 -19.01 4.63
CA ASN A 80 5.64 -18.57 5.87
C ASN A 80 6.39 -17.47 6.65
N ASP A 81 7.62 -17.18 6.29
CA ASP A 81 8.47 -16.17 6.92
C ASP A 81 8.47 -14.80 6.21
N VAL A 82 7.74 -14.69 5.08
CA VAL A 82 7.64 -13.42 4.36
C VAL A 82 6.77 -12.42 5.12
N ILE A 83 7.21 -11.17 5.17
CA ILE A 83 6.42 -10.07 5.73
C ILE A 83 5.43 -9.57 4.67
N VAL A 84 4.15 -9.43 5.04
CA VAL A 84 3.15 -8.84 4.16
C VAL A 84 2.66 -7.50 4.72
N LEU A 85 2.66 -6.47 3.88
CA LEU A 85 2.17 -5.13 4.21
C LEU A 85 1.05 -4.72 3.24
N CYS A 86 0.04 -4.01 3.72
CA CYS A 86 -0.99 -3.43 2.86
C CYS A 86 -0.63 -2.03 2.39
N HIS A 87 -1.09 -1.64 1.19
CA HIS A 87 -0.74 -0.35 0.59
C HIS A 87 -1.75 0.12 -0.46
N GLY A 88 -1.97 1.42 -0.52
CA GLY A 88 -2.59 2.10 -1.65
C GLY A 88 -4.11 1.94 -1.77
N GLY A 89 -4.65 2.41 -2.88
CA GLY A 89 -6.09 2.44 -3.12
C GLY A 89 -6.84 3.24 -2.06
N PRO A 90 -7.91 2.67 -1.48
CA PRO A 90 -8.69 3.33 -0.43
C PRO A 90 -7.97 3.36 0.92
N ILE A 91 -6.87 2.60 1.09
CA ILE A 91 -6.07 2.61 2.32
C ILE A 91 -5.16 3.85 2.30
N ALA A 92 -5.74 5.01 2.61
CA ALA A 92 -5.08 6.30 2.45
C ALA A 92 -4.79 7.00 3.77
N MET A 93 -5.58 6.74 4.81
CA MET A 93 -5.48 7.37 6.12
C MET A 93 -5.18 6.32 7.21
N PRO A 94 -4.69 6.73 8.39
CA PRO A 94 -4.40 5.79 9.48
C PRO A 94 -5.58 4.91 9.89
N GLU A 95 -6.79 5.46 9.92
CA GLU A 95 -8.01 4.72 10.20
C GLU A 95 -8.36 3.67 9.15
N ASP A 96 -8.09 3.95 7.87
CA ASP A 96 -8.27 3.00 6.77
C ASP A 96 -7.32 1.81 6.93
N ALA A 97 -6.05 2.08 7.22
CA ALA A 97 -5.05 1.05 7.50
C ALA A 97 -5.42 0.22 8.73
N GLN A 98 -5.87 0.87 9.80
CA GLN A 98 -6.32 0.18 11.01
C GLN A 98 -7.52 -0.73 10.72
N PHE A 99 -8.47 -0.29 9.89
CA PHE A 99 -9.62 -1.10 9.50
C PHE A 99 -9.19 -2.39 8.79
N VAL A 100 -8.30 -2.28 7.80
CA VAL A 100 -7.80 -3.44 7.05
C VAL A 100 -7.01 -4.39 7.95
N LEU A 101 -6.07 -3.86 8.73
CA LEU A 101 -5.20 -4.67 9.60
C LEU A 101 -5.97 -5.44 10.69
N ARG A 102 -7.09 -4.89 11.19
CA ARG A 102 -7.92 -5.57 12.18
C ARG A 102 -8.74 -6.72 11.61
N GLN A 103 -8.98 -6.76 10.32
CA GLN A 103 -9.82 -7.75 9.65
C GLN A 103 -9.01 -8.75 8.81
N THR A 104 -7.69 -8.64 8.82
CA THR A 104 -6.78 -9.56 8.12
C THR A 104 -5.93 -10.33 9.12
N ASN A 105 -5.44 -11.51 8.70
CA ASN A 105 -4.52 -12.34 9.46
C ASN A 105 -3.17 -12.40 8.75
N ASN A 106 -2.09 -12.40 9.52
CA ASN A 106 -0.72 -12.47 8.99
C ASN A 106 -0.39 -11.33 7.99
N VAL A 107 -1.05 -10.18 8.17
CA VAL A 107 -0.68 -8.91 7.53
C VAL A 107 -0.04 -8.03 8.61
N HIS A 108 1.22 -7.67 8.41
CA HIS A 108 2.10 -7.21 9.48
C HIS A 108 2.11 -5.69 9.65
N GLY A 109 1.53 -4.95 8.71
CA GLY A 109 1.49 -3.50 8.80
C GLY A 109 1.09 -2.82 7.49
N PHE A 110 1.33 -1.52 7.46
CA PHE A 110 1.01 -0.63 6.36
C PHE A 110 2.28 -0.07 5.71
N TYR A 111 2.33 -0.05 4.39
CA TYR A 111 3.41 0.55 3.61
C TYR A 111 2.98 1.95 3.14
N GLY A 112 3.59 3.00 3.69
CA GLY A 112 3.20 4.39 3.41
C GLY A 112 3.99 5.01 2.25
N ALA A 113 3.30 5.77 1.40
CA ALA A 113 3.88 6.67 0.40
C ALA A 113 3.07 7.98 0.42
N SER A 114 2.17 8.21 -0.54
CA SER A 114 1.36 9.45 -0.62
C SER A 114 0.58 9.76 0.65
N SER A 115 0.17 8.75 1.40
CA SER A 115 -0.50 8.87 2.69
C SER A 115 0.38 9.49 3.79
N MET A 116 1.71 9.36 3.68
CA MET A 116 2.67 9.87 4.66
C MET A 116 3.27 11.22 4.25
N GLU A 117 3.40 11.47 2.96
CA GLU A 117 4.08 12.66 2.43
C GLU A 117 3.12 13.69 1.80
N ARG A 118 2.30 13.28 0.83
CA ARG A 118 1.45 14.20 0.07
C ARG A 118 0.17 14.58 0.80
N LEU A 119 -0.63 13.63 1.25
CA LEU A 119 -1.94 13.90 1.84
C LEU A 119 -1.88 14.79 3.09
N PRO A 120 -0.98 14.60 4.05
CA PRO A 120 -0.87 15.49 5.20
C PRO A 120 -0.54 16.93 4.80
N VAL A 121 0.30 17.13 3.80
CA VAL A 121 0.69 18.46 3.30
C VAL A 121 -0.47 19.14 2.59
N GLU A 122 -1.20 18.43 1.71
CA GLU A 122 -2.39 18.96 1.02
C GLU A 122 -3.47 19.40 2.01
N THR A 123 -3.73 18.60 3.04
CA THR A 123 -4.71 18.92 4.08
C THR A 123 -4.30 20.17 4.85
N ALA A 124 -3.07 20.20 5.35
CA ALA A 124 -2.55 21.32 6.13
C ALA A 124 -2.56 22.63 5.33
N LEU A 125 -2.12 22.62 4.08
CA LEU A 125 -2.14 23.82 3.23
C LEU A 125 -3.57 24.29 2.96
N THR A 126 -4.49 23.38 2.68
CA THR A 126 -5.88 23.71 2.40
C THR A 126 -6.54 24.37 3.61
N GLU A 127 -6.40 23.77 4.79
CA GLU A 127 -6.94 24.29 6.05
C GLU A 127 -6.38 25.68 6.39
N GLN A 128 -5.07 25.86 6.25
CA GLN A 128 -4.41 27.12 6.52
C GLN A 128 -4.89 28.25 5.57
N VAL A 129 -4.98 27.96 4.28
CA VAL A 129 -5.51 28.92 3.29
C VAL A 129 -6.96 29.27 3.57
N GLN A 130 -7.79 28.28 3.90
CA GLN A 130 -9.19 28.52 4.26
C GLN A 130 -9.31 29.41 5.50
N ALA A 131 -8.47 29.17 6.53
CA ALA A 131 -8.44 29.98 7.75
C ALA A 131 -8.10 31.46 7.44
N PHE A 132 -7.09 31.71 6.61
CA PHE A 132 -6.77 33.07 6.17
C PHE A 132 -7.90 33.72 5.36
N LYS A 133 -8.52 32.98 4.45
CA LYS A 133 -9.66 33.50 3.63
C LYS A 133 -10.91 33.77 4.47
N ALA A 134 -11.03 33.16 5.63
CA ALA A 134 -12.17 33.39 6.55
C ALA A 134 -12.06 34.67 7.37
N ILE A 135 -10.90 35.35 7.39
CA ILE A 135 -10.74 36.63 8.08
C ILE A 135 -11.73 37.64 7.53
N ARG A 136 -12.49 38.30 8.40
CA ARG A 136 -13.41 39.39 8.08
C ARG A 136 -12.81 40.70 8.53
N PHE A 137 -13.02 41.74 7.77
CA PHE A 137 -12.74 43.09 8.19
C PHE A 137 -14.02 43.61 8.84
N ASP A 138 -13.96 43.97 10.11
CA ASP A 138 -15.05 44.63 10.77
C ASP A 138 -15.13 46.05 10.17
N SER A 139 -16.27 46.39 9.60
CA SER A 139 -16.59 47.68 8.98
C SER A 139 -17.15 48.64 10.02
#